data_4dbb4908e4bf35344139b5dd2f59e477
#
_entry.id   4dbb4908e4bf35344139b5dd2f59e477
#
_cell.length_a   1.000
_cell.length_b   1.000
_cell.length_c   1.000
_cell.angle_alpha   90.00
_cell.angle_beta   90.00
_cell.angle_gamma   90.00
#
_symmetry.space_group_name_H-M   'P 1'
#
loop_
_entity.id
_entity.type
_entity.pdbx_description
1 polymer ?
#
loop_
_entity_poly.entity_id
_entity_poly.type
_entity_poly.pdbx_seq_one_letter_code
_entity_poly.pdbx_strand_id
1 'polypeptide(L)'
;MAFTRDEAMLLDVCSCCMPSTAAATLHLACRVLSSSATDPYSAYAAAIGSLKGPRHGGANAKVVSMHEDIRAHVSNWEDEDGGRGLPGQDPRQGRPSTGTGLIYGMGHAVYTLTTPRAEVCRRYARSLAAKKDLGEEFALIERIERLAPQVMRDHGMTKPICANIDLYTGFIYKMLGVPETLFTPLFAVARMAGWSAHRMEELFCAHRIIRPAYRPVIEPLEYKPLADR
;
A
#
# COMPACT_ATOMS: atom_id res chain seq x y z
N MET A 1 7.16 4.68 -27.20
CA MET A 1 8.23 3.94 -26.49
C MET A 1 7.85 2.47 -26.51
N ALA A 2 8.73 1.59 -26.94
CA ALA A 2 8.49 0.15 -26.89
C ALA A 2 9.12 -0.38 -25.58
N PHE A 3 8.37 -1.12 -24.78
CA PHE A 3 8.90 -1.80 -23.60
C PHE A 3 9.78 -2.97 -24.00
N THR A 4 10.87 -3.17 -23.29
CA THR A 4 11.69 -4.39 -23.42
C THR A 4 10.92 -5.59 -22.81
N ARG A 5 11.35 -6.80 -23.16
CA ARG A 5 10.78 -8.04 -22.58
C ARG A 5 10.90 -8.08 -21.05
N ASP A 6 12.02 -7.61 -20.50
CA ASP A 6 12.24 -7.59 -19.06
C ASP A 6 11.33 -6.58 -18.35
N GLU A 7 11.10 -5.43 -18.96
CA GLU A 7 10.19 -4.42 -18.43
C GLU A 7 8.73 -4.91 -18.43
N ALA A 8 8.31 -5.54 -19.53
CA ALA A 8 6.98 -6.14 -19.62
C ALA A 8 6.80 -7.26 -18.60
N MET A 9 7.81 -8.13 -18.44
CA MET A 9 7.77 -9.19 -17.43
C MET A 9 7.72 -8.64 -16.00
N LEU A 10 8.46 -7.57 -15.71
CA LEU A 10 8.41 -6.96 -14.37
C LEU A 10 7.05 -6.34 -14.06
N LEU A 11 6.41 -5.69 -15.02
CA LEU A 11 5.05 -5.17 -14.87
C LEU A 11 4.05 -6.30 -14.62
N ASP A 12 4.19 -7.41 -15.34
CA ASP A 12 3.36 -8.60 -15.17
C ASP A 12 3.55 -9.22 -13.78
N VAL A 13 4.79 -9.37 -13.32
CA VAL A 13 5.10 -9.83 -11.95
C VAL A 13 4.46 -8.92 -10.90
N CYS A 14 4.58 -7.58 -11.04
CA CYS A 14 3.91 -6.65 -10.14
C CYS A 14 2.40 -6.87 -10.13
N SER A 15 1.79 -7.03 -11.30
CA SER A 15 0.36 -7.30 -11.44
C SER A 15 -0.03 -8.63 -10.80
N CYS A 16 0.74 -9.70 -11.01
CA CYS A 16 0.52 -11.02 -10.38
C CYS A 16 0.68 -11.00 -8.86
N CYS A 17 1.49 -10.11 -8.31
CA CYS A 17 1.67 -9.96 -6.86
C CYS A 17 0.50 -9.25 -6.16
N MET A 18 -0.43 -8.63 -6.89
CA MET A 18 -1.46 -7.77 -6.31
C MET A 18 -2.89 -8.35 -6.19
N PRO A 19 -3.27 -9.55 -6.70
CA PRO A 19 -4.67 -9.94 -6.85
C PRO A 19 -5.44 -10.08 -5.54
N SER A 20 -4.82 -10.47 -4.44
CA SER A 20 -5.58 -10.78 -3.23
C SER A 20 -4.82 -10.54 -1.93
N THR A 21 -5.46 -9.77 -1.04
CA THR A 21 -5.33 -9.90 0.41
C THR A 21 -6.73 -9.99 0.98
N ALA A 22 -7.10 -11.14 1.53
CA ALA A 22 -8.47 -11.47 1.96
C ALA A 22 -9.09 -10.48 2.97
N ALA A 23 -8.29 -9.67 3.65
CA ALA A 23 -8.74 -8.75 4.69
C ALA A 23 -8.76 -7.27 4.26
N ALA A 24 -8.60 -6.95 2.97
CA ALA A 24 -8.57 -5.56 2.55
C ALA A 24 -9.98 -4.96 2.41
N THR A 25 -10.17 -3.73 2.88
CA THR A 25 -11.44 -2.99 2.85
C THR A 25 -12.10 -2.98 1.46
N LEU A 26 -11.30 -2.95 0.41
CA LEU A 26 -11.79 -2.95 -0.97
C LEU A 26 -12.44 -4.30 -1.37
N HIS A 27 -11.94 -5.43 -0.86
CA HIS A 27 -12.58 -6.74 -1.07
C HIS A 27 -13.88 -6.83 -0.29
N LEU A 28 -13.90 -6.31 0.94
CA LEU A 28 -15.12 -6.23 1.74
C LEU A 28 -16.19 -5.38 1.02
N ALA A 29 -15.83 -4.22 0.48
CA ALA A 29 -16.74 -3.38 -0.29
C ALA A 29 -17.34 -4.14 -1.49
N CYS A 30 -16.50 -4.88 -2.24
CA CYS A 30 -16.98 -5.71 -3.34
C CYS A 30 -17.94 -6.82 -2.87
N ARG A 31 -17.60 -7.54 -1.78
CA ARG A 31 -18.43 -8.62 -1.22
C ARG A 31 -19.76 -8.10 -0.68
N VAL A 32 -19.74 -6.99 0.08
CA VAL A 32 -20.96 -6.40 0.64
C VAL A 32 -21.96 -6.04 -0.47
N LEU A 33 -21.50 -5.39 -1.54
CA LEU A 33 -22.38 -5.09 -2.66
C LEU A 33 -22.81 -6.36 -3.40
N SER A 34 -21.90 -7.32 -3.62
CA SER A 34 -22.21 -8.58 -4.28
C SER A 34 -23.25 -9.39 -3.51
N SER A 35 -23.28 -9.32 -2.19
CA SER A 35 -24.24 -10.03 -1.35
C SER A 35 -25.71 -9.64 -1.60
N SER A 36 -25.94 -8.47 -2.17
CA SER A 36 -27.28 -8.02 -2.61
C SER A 36 -27.64 -8.49 -4.03
N ALA A 37 -26.79 -9.31 -4.65
CA ALA A 37 -26.90 -9.77 -6.03
C ALA A 37 -26.90 -8.64 -7.09
N THR A 38 -26.27 -7.48 -6.77
CA THR A 38 -26.10 -6.38 -7.73
C THR A 38 -25.19 -6.82 -8.90
N ASP A 39 -25.20 -6.04 -9.96
CA ASP A 39 -24.36 -6.26 -11.16
C ASP A 39 -22.86 -6.11 -10.86
N PRO A 40 -21.96 -6.68 -11.68
CA PRO A 40 -20.52 -6.62 -11.45
C PRO A 40 -19.96 -5.19 -11.54
N TYR A 41 -20.50 -4.33 -12.37
CA TYR A 41 -20.02 -2.96 -12.54
C TYR A 41 -20.19 -2.15 -11.25
N SER A 42 -21.36 -2.24 -10.61
CA SER A 42 -21.64 -1.61 -9.33
C SER A 42 -20.73 -2.12 -8.22
N ALA A 43 -20.52 -3.45 -8.14
CA ALA A 43 -19.65 -4.05 -7.14
C ALA A 43 -18.18 -3.62 -7.31
N TYR A 44 -17.68 -3.57 -8.54
CA TYR A 44 -16.30 -3.14 -8.82
C TYR A 44 -16.12 -1.64 -8.67
N ALA A 45 -17.12 -0.82 -9.06
CA ALA A 45 -17.09 0.62 -8.83
C ALA A 45 -16.95 0.96 -7.33
N ALA A 46 -17.65 0.24 -6.46
CA ALA A 46 -17.51 0.41 -5.01
C ALA A 46 -16.11 0.00 -4.50
N ALA A 47 -15.55 -1.09 -5.02
CA ALA A 47 -14.19 -1.51 -4.68
C ALA A 47 -13.14 -0.49 -5.15
N ILE A 48 -13.28 0.06 -6.35
CA ILE A 48 -12.44 1.16 -6.87
C ILE A 48 -12.60 2.41 -6.00
N GLY A 49 -13.82 2.77 -5.62
CA GLY A 49 -14.09 3.88 -4.71
C GLY A 49 -13.39 3.72 -3.36
N SER A 50 -13.39 2.51 -2.80
CA SER A 50 -12.65 2.19 -1.58
C SER A 50 -11.12 2.28 -1.78
N LEU A 51 -10.60 1.81 -2.92
CA LEU A 51 -9.18 1.90 -3.26
C LEU A 51 -8.73 3.35 -3.46
N LYS A 52 -9.55 4.19 -4.08
CA LYS A 52 -9.25 5.60 -4.37
C LYS A 52 -9.01 6.44 -3.11
N GLY A 53 -9.51 6.00 -1.96
CA GLY A 53 -9.39 6.74 -0.69
C GLY A 53 -7.95 7.03 -0.30
N PRO A 54 -7.64 8.23 0.27
CA PRO A 54 -6.26 8.68 0.53
C PRO A 54 -5.51 7.84 1.58
N ARG A 55 -6.22 7.00 2.33
CA ARG A 55 -5.61 6.08 3.29
C ARG A 55 -5.16 4.76 2.66
N HIS A 56 -5.54 4.48 1.42
CA HIS A 56 -5.22 3.24 0.72
C HIS A 56 -4.54 3.49 -0.63
N GLY A 57 -5.25 4.09 -1.58
CA GLY A 57 -4.72 4.33 -2.91
C GLY A 57 -3.75 5.52 -2.92
N GLY A 58 -2.54 5.33 -3.31
CA GLY A 58 -1.51 6.38 -3.36
C GLY A 58 -0.31 6.08 -2.47
N ALA A 59 -0.28 4.91 -1.80
CA ALA A 59 0.86 4.52 -0.98
C ALA A 59 2.16 4.46 -1.78
N ASN A 60 2.14 3.89 -2.97
CA ASN A 60 3.29 3.80 -3.85
C ASN A 60 3.73 5.16 -4.43
N ALA A 61 2.83 6.10 -4.73
CA ALA A 61 3.20 7.46 -5.09
C ALA A 61 3.86 8.20 -3.91
N LYS A 62 3.34 8.02 -2.70
CA LYS A 62 3.96 8.57 -1.48
C LYS A 62 5.33 7.97 -1.20
N VAL A 63 5.57 6.71 -1.53
CA VAL A 63 6.90 6.09 -1.46
C VAL A 63 7.86 6.81 -2.42
N VAL A 64 7.45 7.08 -3.66
CA VAL A 64 8.28 7.81 -4.64
C VAL A 64 8.62 9.21 -4.12
N SER A 65 7.63 9.98 -3.68
CA SER A 65 7.86 11.30 -3.10
C SER A 65 8.80 11.25 -1.89
N MET A 66 8.67 10.27 -1.01
CA MET A 66 9.56 10.07 0.13
C MET A 66 11.01 9.77 -0.32
N HIS A 67 11.19 8.93 -1.33
CA HIS A 67 12.53 8.63 -1.88
C HIS A 67 13.18 9.88 -2.48
N GLU A 68 12.42 10.69 -3.21
CA GLU A 68 12.92 11.93 -3.81
C GLU A 68 13.30 12.95 -2.75
N ASP A 69 12.50 13.07 -1.70
CA ASP A 69 12.78 13.94 -0.55
C ASP A 69 14.07 13.51 0.18
N ILE A 70 14.24 12.22 0.46
CA ILE A 70 15.47 11.68 1.08
C ILE A 70 16.68 11.99 0.20
N ARG A 71 16.59 11.77 -1.12
CA ARG A 71 17.67 12.08 -2.06
C ARG A 71 18.07 13.55 -2.05
N ALA A 72 17.11 14.44 -1.94
CA ALA A 72 17.36 15.89 -1.94
C ALA A 72 18.04 16.39 -0.67
N HIS A 73 17.82 15.72 0.47
CA HIS A 73 18.25 16.20 1.78
C HIS A 73 19.40 15.40 2.42
N VAL A 74 19.67 14.18 1.95
CA VAL A 74 20.73 13.32 2.48
C VAL A 74 21.89 13.26 1.49
N SER A 75 23.01 13.91 1.83
CA SER A 75 24.19 14.00 0.97
C SER A 75 25.14 12.81 1.09
N ASN A 76 25.13 12.10 2.20
CA ASN A 76 25.96 10.91 2.42
C ASN A 76 25.10 9.71 2.83
N TRP A 77 24.82 8.85 1.90
CA TRP A 77 23.94 7.68 2.08
C TRP A 77 24.71 6.45 2.56
N GLU A 78 26.03 6.49 2.53
CA GLU A 78 26.90 5.39 2.94
C GLU A 78 27.17 5.39 4.44
N ASP A 79 27.02 6.52 5.09
CA ASP A 79 27.21 6.66 6.53
C ASP A 79 26.05 6.01 7.31
N GLU A 80 26.32 4.91 7.98
CA GLU A 80 25.33 4.19 8.80
C GLU A 80 24.91 4.99 10.05
N ASP A 81 25.77 5.87 10.56
CA ASP A 81 25.44 6.83 11.60
C ASP A 81 24.59 8.01 11.07
N GLY A 82 24.62 8.23 9.76
CA GLY A 82 23.76 9.17 9.02
C GLY A 82 22.30 8.76 8.92
N GLY A 83 21.90 7.62 9.45
CA GLY A 83 20.51 7.21 9.64
C GLY A 83 19.62 8.24 10.38
N ARG A 84 20.24 9.29 10.91
CA ARG A 84 19.59 10.52 11.43
C ARG A 84 18.85 11.34 10.37
N GLY A 85 19.03 11.05 9.10
CA GLY A 85 18.33 11.71 7.98
C GLY A 85 17.08 11.03 7.47
N LEU A 86 16.68 9.88 8.03
CA LEU A 86 15.41 9.26 7.65
C LEU A 86 14.21 10.07 8.16
N PRO A 87 13.12 10.18 7.39
CA PRO A 87 11.92 10.86 7.83
C PRO A 87 11.43 10.29 9.16
N GLY A 88 11.37 11.10 10.20
CA GLY A 88 10.93 10.72 11.54
C GLY A 88 11.92 10.96 12.68
N GLN A 89 13.17 11.35 12.38
CA GLN A 89 14.19 11.48 13.43
C GLN A 89 14.24 12.82 14.18
N ASP A 90 13.71 13.91 13.65
CA ASP A 90 13.60 15.17 14.42
C ASP A 90 12.34 15.96 14.03
N PRO A 91 11.36 16.07 14.95
CA PRO A 91 10.23 16.95 14.76
C PRO A 91 10.59 18.43 14.65
N ARG A 92 11.86 18.80 14.96
CA ARG A 92 12.31 20.18 15.03
C ARG A 92 13.19 20.61 13.85
N GLN A 93 13.77 19.67 13.08
CA GLN A 93 14.78 19.99 12.06
C GLN A 93 14.39 19.75 10.60
N GLY A 94 13.28 19.18 10.31
CA GLY A 94 12.84 18.99 8.94
C GLY A 94 11.59 18.16 8.88
N ARG A 95 10.50 18.79 8.50
CA ARG A 95 9.31 18.06 8.13
C ARG A 95 9.64 17.27 6.85
N PRO A 96 9.47 15.94 6.80
CA PRO A 96 9.43 15.25 5.54
C PRO A 96 8.40 15.94 4.65
N SER A 97 8.61 15.96 3.35
CA SER A 97 7.70 16.60 2.38
C SER A 97 6.24 16.18 2.57
N THR A 98 5.99 15.04 3.21
CA THR A 98 4.66 14.52 3.53
C THR A 98 4.08 15.05 4.84
N GLY A 99 4.85 15.70 5.70
CA GLY A 99 4.41 16.27 6.99
C GLY A 99 3.83 15.28 8.02
N THR A 100 3.87 13.97 7.75
CA THR A 100 3.18 12.95 8.56
C THR A 100 4.08 12.19 9.53
N GLY A 101 5.40 12.27 9.36
CA GLY A 101 6.36 11.47 10.14
C GLY A 101 6.30 9.96 9.85
N LEU A 102 5.59 9.53 8.81
CA LEU A 102 5.44 8.13 8.44
C LEU A 102 6.50 7.71 7.42
N ILE A 103 7.04 6.51 7.57
CA ILE A 103 7.89 5.85 6.56
C ILE A 103 6.96 5.04 5.65
N TYR A 104 6.69 5.57 4.46
CA TYR A 104 5.83 4.91 3.50
C TYR A 104 6.49 3.65 2.92
N GLY A 105 5.68 2.65 2.60
CA GLY A 105 6.18 1.35 2.13
C GLY A 105 6.63 0.41 3.26
N MET A 106 6.56 0.87 4.53
CA MET A 106 6.87 0.07 5.72
C MET A 106 5.62 -0.22 6.53
N GLY A 107 5.54 -1.47 7.05
CA GLY A 107 4.39 -1.96 7.82
C GLY A 107 3.32 -2.64 6.96
N HIS A 108 2.67 -3.64 7.54
CA HIS A 108 1.58 -4.39 6.94
C HIS A 108 0.57 -4.80 8.01
N ALA A 109 -0.72 -4.84 7.65
CA ALA A 109 -1.78 -5.21 8.59
C ALA A 109 -1.66 -6.65 9.11
N VAL A 110 -1.15 -7.55 8.26
CA VAL A 110 -1.08 -9.00 8.53
C VAL A 110 0.36 -9.46 8.74
N TYR A 111 1.29 -9.06 7.87
CA TYR A 111 2.68 -9.52 7.91
C TYR A 111 3.54 -8.66 8.83
N THR A 112 4.37 -9.31 9.64
CA THR A 112 5.25 -8.65 10.62
C THR A 112 6.75 -8.93 10.39
N LEU A 113 7.08 -10.03 9.73
CA LEU A 113 8.47 -10.43 9.47
C LEU A 113 8.90 -10.13 8.03
N THR A 114 8.10 -10.55 7.06
CA THR A 114 8.33 -10.30 5.64
C THR A 114 7.03 -10.38 4.87
N THR A 115 6.98 -9.70 3.73
CA THR A 115 5.89 -9.80 2.76
C THR A 115 6.42 -10.55 1.53
N PRO A 116 6.01 -11.81 1.28
CA PRO A 116 6.55 -12.62 0.16
C PRO A 116 6.48 -11.89 -1.19
N ARG A 117 5.44 -11.09 -1.39
CA ARG A 117 5.26 -10.28 -2.60
C ARG A 117 6.31 -9.17 -2.74
N ALA A 118 6.65 -8.51 -1.65
CA ALA A 118 7.71 -7.49 -1.64
C ALA A 118 9.06 -8.12 -1.98
N GLU A 119 9.35 -9.32 -1.45
CA GLU A 119 10.58 -10.06 -1.75
C GLU A 119 10.70 -10.42 -3.25
N VAL A 120 9.60 -10.87 -3.87
CA VAL A 120 9.57 -11.14 -5.31
C VAL A 120 9.85 -9.85 -6.09
N CYS A 121 9.12 -8.76 -5.80
CA CYS A 121 9.32 -7.47 -6.46
C CYS A 121 10.75 -6.94 -6.26
N ARG A 122 11.32 -7.05 -5.06
CA ARG A 122 12.69 -6.66 -4.74
C ARG A 122 13.70 -7.33 -5.66
N ARG A 123 13.60 -8.65 -5.80
CA ARG A 123 14.52 -9.44 -6.63
C ARG A 123 14.51 -9.00 -8.10
N TYR A 124 13.32 -8.82 -8.68
CA TYR A 124 13.20 -8.38 -10.07
C TYR A 124 13.59 -6.91 -10.25
N ALA A 125 13.22 -6.04 -9.29
CA ALA A 125 13.59 -4.62 -9.32
C ALA A 125 15.10 -4.43 -9.29
N ARG A 126 15.83 -5.19 -8.45
CA ARG A 126 17.29 -5.15 -8.39
C ARG A 126 17.92 -5.48 -9.75
N SER A 127 17.44 -6.53 -10.41
CA SER A 127 17.95 -6.93 -11.73
C SER A 127 17.72 -5.86 -12.79
N LEU A 128 16.55 -5.22 -12.81
CA LEU A 128 16.27 -4.17 -13.78
C LEU A 128 17.01 -2.87 -13.45
N ALA A 129 17.13 -2.51 -12.18
CA ALA A 129 17.87 -1.32 -11.74
C ALA A 129 19.34 -1.37 -12.19
N ALA A 130 19.98 -2.54 -12.06
CA ALA A 130 21.35 -2.74 -12.54
C ALA A 130 21.48 -2.56 -14.07
N LYS A 131 20.46 -2.95 -14.86
CA LYS A 131 20.46 -2.78 -16.32
C LYS A 131 20.17 -1.33 -16.77
N LYS A 132 19.60 -0.52 -15.90
CA LYS A 132 19.21 0.88 -16.19
C LYS A 132 20.13 1.91 -15.52
N ASP A 133 21.25 1.50 -14.95
CA ASP A 133 22.16 2.35 -14.18
C ASP A 133 21.49 3.09 -13.00
N LEU A 134 20.48 2.45 -12.41
CA LEU A 134 19.75 2.94 -11.23
C LEU A 134 20.09 2.16 -9.95
N GLY A 135 21.27 1.55 -9.92
CA GLY A 135 21.73 0.71 -8.81
C GLY A 135 21.82 1.47 -7.48
N GLU A 136 22.30 2.72 -7.51
CA GLU A 136 22.40 3.58 -6.31
C GLU A 136 21.02 3.92 -5.75
N GLU A 137 20.05 4.26 -6.62
CA GLU A 137 18.68 4.55 -6.18
C GLU A 137 18.03 3.32 -5.57
N PHE A 138 18.30 2.14 -6.13
CA PHE A 138 17.81 0.89 -5.56
C PHE A 138 18.48 0.57 -4.21
N ALA A 139 19.78 0.84 -4.07
CA ALA A 139 20.49 0.69 -2.80
C ALA A 139 19.90 1.56 -1.69
N LEU A 140 19.43 2.77 -2.01
CA LEU A 140 18.71 3.62 -1.05
C LEU A 140 17.43 2.93 -0.54
N ILE A 141 16.65 2.32 -1.43
CA ILE A 141 15.42 1.62 -1.05
C ILE A 141 15.72 0.45 -0.09
N GLU A 142 16.75 -0.33 -0.39
CA GLU A 142 17.16 -1.45 0.47
C GLU A 142 17.68 -0.95 1.83
N ARG A 143 18.33 0.20 1.85
CA ARG A 143 18.75 0.85 3.09
C ARG A 143 17.57 1.32 3.92
N ILE A 144 16.57 1.93 3.30
CA ILE A 144 15.32 2.31 3.99
C ILE A 144 14.66 1.07 4.59
N GLU A 145 14.53 -0.02 3.83
CA GLU A 145 13.96 -1.28 4.35
C GLU A 145 14.72 -1.79 5.59
N ARG A 146 16.05 -1.72 5.57
CA ARG A 146 16.90 -2.19 6.66
C ARG A 146 16.82 -1.30 7.90
N LEU A 147 16.85 0.03 7.73
CA LEU A 147 16.96 0.99 8.84
C LEU A 147 15.60 1.37 9.43
N ALA A 148 14.53 1.40 8.65
CA ALA A 148 13.23 1.84 9.12
C ALA A 148 12.71 1.08 10.36
N PRO A 149 12.87 -0.27 10.50
CA PRO A 149 12.45 -0.97 11.70
C PRO A 149 13.16 -0.49 12.97
N GLN A 150 14.44 -0.11 12.88
CA GLN A 150 15.20 0.42 14.01
C GLN A 150 14.71 1.83 14.36
N VAL A 151 14.66 2.72 13.38
CA VAL A 151 14.19 4.09 13.57
C VAL A 151 12.81 4.11 14.22
N MET A 152 11.89 3.25 13.76
CA MET A 152 10.54 3.22 14.33
C MET A 152 10.51 2.65 15.75
N ARG A 153 11.40 1.70 16.10
CA ARG A 153 11.56 1.26 17.51
C ARG A 153 12.06 2.38 18.40
N ASP A 154 13.05 3.15 17.94
CA ASP A 154 13.62 4.26 18.69
C ASP A 154 12.59 5.37 18.94
N HIS A 155 11.56 5.47 18.08
CA HIS A 155 10.40 6.34 18.24
C HIS A 155 9.22 5.70 19.01
N GLY A 156 9.47 4.59 19.72
CA GLY A 156 8.48 3.96 20.61
C GLY A 156 7.54 2.98 19.95
N MET A 157 7.76 2.59 18.69
CA MET A 157 6.95 1.54 18.06
C MET A 157 7.38 0.17 18.58
N THR A 158 6.47 -0.53 19.24
CA THR A 158 6.72 -1.87 19.80
C THR A 158 6.39 -3.00 18.85
N LYS A 159 5.51 -2.73 17.84
CA LYS A 159 5.10 -3.74 16.87
C LYS A 159 6.19 -3.92 15.80
N PRO A 160 6.60 -5.18 15.51
CA PRO A 160 7.49 -5.43 14.38
C PRO A 160 6.89 -4.95 13.06
N ILE A 161 7.72 -4.37 12.21
CA ILE A 161 7.34 -3.91 10.88
C ILE A 161 8.25 -4.51 9.81
N CYS A 162 7.70 -4.72 8.63
CA CYS A 162 8.44 -5.14 7.44
C CYS A 162 8.04 -4.30 6.24
N ALA A 163 8.85 -4.36 5.19
CA ALA A 163 8.50 -3.75 3.92
C ALA A 163 7.20 -4.37 3.36
N ASN A 164 6.34 -3.53 2.83
CA ASN A 164 5.21 -3.95 2.04
C ASN A 164 5.51 -3.80 0.54
N ILE A 165 4.60 -4.23 -0.30
CA ILE A 165 4.83 -4.25 -1.75
C ILE A 165 5.00 -2.83 -2.33
N ASP A 166 4.38 -1.81 -1.72
CA ASP A 166 4.41 -0.44 -2.21
C ASP A 166 5.82 0.17 -2.17
N LEU A 167 6.69 -0.30 -1.25
CA LEU A 167 8.08 0.13 -1.18
C LEU A 167 8.81 -0.10 -2.51
N TYR A 168 8.53 -1.20 -3.17
CA TYR A 168 9.19 -1.58 -4.41
C TYR A 168 8.41 -1.20 -5.66
N THR A 169 7.07 -1.31 -5.65
CA THR A 169 6.27 -1.06 -6.85
C THR A 169 6.30 0.40 -7.30
N GLY A 170 6.36 1.36 -6.37
CA GLY A 170 6.54 2.76 -6.72
C GLY A 170 7.82 3.00 -7.53
N PHE A 171 8.93 2.43 -7.07
CA PHE A 171 10.21 2.52 -7.76
C PHE A 171 10.19 1.78 -9.12
N ILE A 172 9.59 0.59 -9.16
CA ILE A 172 9.45 -0.18 -10.41
C ILE A 172 8.69 0.64 -11.45
N TYR A 173 7.56 1.22 -11.10
CA TYR A 173 6.77 2.04 -12.00
C TYR A 173 7.54 3.26 -12.49
N LYS A 174 8.33 3.90 -11.61
CA LYS A 174 9.23 5.00 -11.99
C LYS A 174 10.28 4.53 -13.00
N MET A 175 10.94 3.38 -12.76
CA MET A 175 11.90 2.79 -13.72
C MET A 175 11.29 2.49 -15.09
N LEU A 176 10.02 2.11 -15.11
CA LEU A 176 9.26 1.83 -16.33
C LEU A 176 8.73 3.08 -17.02
N GLY A 177 8.93 4.27 -16.44
CA GLY A 177 8.42 5.52 -16.97
C GLY A 177 6.89 5.66 -16.90
N VAL A 178 6.25 4.92 -15.99
CA VAL A 178 4.81 5.01 -15.77
C VAL A 178 4.50 6.32 -15.04
N PRO A 179 3.57 7.15 -15.53
CA PRO A 179 3.14 8.35 -14.82
C PRO A 179 2.52 8.01 -13.45
N GLU A 180 2.79 8.79 -12.41
CA GLU A 180 2.28 8.55 -11.05
C GLU A 180 0.74 8.49 -10.99
N THR A 181 0.06 9.24 -11.87
CA THR A 181 -1.39 9.22 -11.99
C THR A 181 -1.96 7.85 -12.37
N LEU A 182 -1.13 6.96 -12.93
CA LEU A 182 -1.50 5.59 -13.31
C LEU A 182 -1.17 4.54 -12.24
N PHE A 183 -0.47 4.87 -11.16
CA PHE A 183 -0.08 3.89 -10.14
C PHE A 183 -1.29 3.23 -9.47
N THR A 184 -2.24 4.02 -9.00
CA THR A 184 -3.49 3.50 -8.42
C THR A 184 -4.39 2.78 -9.44
N PRO A 185 -4.59 3.29 -10.67
CA PRO A 185 -5.26 2.54 -11.74
C PRO A 185 -4.64 1.17 -12.05
N LEU A 186 -3.32 1.07 -12.17
CA LEU A 186 -2.62 -0.20 -12.39
C LEU A 186 -2.86 -1.19 -11.23
N PHE A 187 -2.82 -0.68 -10.00
CA PHE A 187 -3.18 -1.48 -8.84
C PHE A 187 -4.63 -1.99 -8.90
N ALA A 188 -5.58 -1.14 -9.33
CA ALA A 188 -6.97 -1.54 -9.51
C ALA A 188 -7.14 -2.63 -10.57
N VAL A 189 -6.48 -2.48 -11.73
CA VAL A 189 -6.50 -3.49 -12.81
C VAL A 189 -6.01 -4.84 -12.30
N ALA A 190 -4.86 -4.88 -11.64
CA ALA A 190 -4.32 -6.10 -11.06
C ALA A 190 -5.25 -6.73 -10.01
N ARG A 191 -5.95 -5.91 -9.24
CA ARG A 191 -6.88 -6.34 -8.19
C ARG A 191 -8.22 -6.86 -8.72
N MET A 192 -8.58 -6.56 -9.97
CA MET A 192 -9.84 -7.04 -10.58
C MET A 192 -9.99 -8.56 -10.51
N ALA A 193 -8.91 -9.31 -10.71
CA ALA A 193 -8.93 -10.77 -10.60
C ALA A 193 -9.38 -11.23 -9.20
N GLY A 194 -8.82 -10.60 -8.15
CA GLY A 194 -9.20 -10.89 -6.77
C GLY A 194 -10.64 -10.47 -6.44
N TRP A 195 -11.09 -9.31 -6.92
CA TRP A 195 -12.49 -8.89 -6.73
C TRP A 195 -13.45 -9.83 -7.45
N SER A 196 -13.11 -10.30 -8.64
CA SER A 196 -13.92 -11.26 -9.39
C SER A 196 -14.05 -12.58 -8.64
N ALA A 197 -12.95 -13.11 -8.12
CA ALA A 197 -12.94 -14.33 -7.30
C ALA A 197 -13.82 -14.17 -6.05
N HIS A 198 -13.68 -13.08 -5.30
CA HIS A 198 -14.49 -12.80 -4.12
C HIS A 198 -15.97 -12.60 -4.45
N ARG A 199 -16.28 -11.96 -5.59
CA ARG A 199 -17.66 -11.84 -6.06
C ARG A 199 -18.25 -13.20 -6.39
N MET A 200 -17.53 -14.03 -7.12
CA MET A 200 -17.99 -15.38 -7.46
C MET A 200 -18.24 -16.20 -6.20
N GLU A 201 -17.31 -16.21 -5.27
CA GLU A 201 -17.45 -16.90 -3.98
C GLU A 201 -18.71 -16.42 -3.23
N GLU A 202 -18.94 -15.10 -3.17
CA GLU A 202 -20.11 -14.52 -2.50
C GLU A 202 -21.42 -14.98 -3.14
N LEU A 203 -21.51 -14.97 -4.47
CA LEU A 203 -22.70 -15.36 -5.20
C LEU A 203 -23.00 -16.87 -5.11
N PHE A 204 -21.94 -17.71 -5.04
CA PHE A 204 -22.11 -19.17 -5.03
C PHE A 204 -22.21 -19.77 -3.63
N CYS A 205 -21.61 -19.12 -2.62
CA CYS A 205 -21.49 -19.73 -1.29
C CYS A 205 -22.35 -19.06 -0.21
N ALA A 206 -22.60 -17.76 -0.30
CA ALA A 206 -23.13 -17.01 0.84
C ALA A 206 -24.66 -16.89 0.87
N HIS A 207 -25.35 -16.76 -0.24
CA HIS A 207 -26.82 -16.70 -0.41
C HIS A 207 -27.58 -15.71 0.52
N ARG A 208 -26.89 -14.81 1.22
CA ARG A 208 -27.50 -13.88 2.18
C ARG A 208 -26.86 -12.50 2.07
N ILE A 209 -27.67 -11.46 2.18
CA ILE A 209 -27.21 -10.09 2.26
C ILE A 209 -26.36 -9.90 3.53
N ILE A 210 -25.14 -9.41 3.37
CA ILE A 210 -24.27 -9.06 4.51
C ILE A 210 -24.88 -7.87 5.25
N ARG A 211 -25.24 -8.11 6.51
CA ARG A 211 -25.78 -7.10 7.42
C ARG A 211 -24.85 -7.00 8.63
N PRO A 212 -24.05 -5.93 8.75
CA PRO A 212 -23.19 -5.75 9.91
C PRO A 212 -24.03 -5.70 11.20
N ALA A 213 -23.56 -6.36 12.24
CA ALA A 213 -24.15 -6.22 13.56
C ALA A 213 -23.71 -4.86 14.17
N TYR A 214 -24.65 -4.20 14.80
CA TYR A 214 -24.37 -2.97 15.55
C TYR A 214 -24.33 -3.29 17.04
N ARG A 215 -23.31 -2.78 17.71
CA ARG A 215 -23.32 -2.66 19.16
C ARG A 215 -23.15 -1.19 19.50
N PRO A 216 -24.17 -0.56 20.12
CA PRO A 216 -24.04 0.82 20.56
C PRO A 216 -22.92 0.90 21.59
N VAL A 217 -22.14 1.97 21.52
CA VAL A 217 -21.06 2.28 22.49
C VAL A 217 -21.57 3.18 23.64
N ILE A 218 -22.83 3.58 23.58
CA ILE A 218 -23.51 4.35 24.61
C ILE A 218 -24.47 3.44 25.37
N GLU A 219 -24.66 3.71 26.65
CA GLU A 219 -25.68 3.04 27.46
C GLU A 219 -27.08 3.32 26.90
N PRO A 220 -28.02 2.35 26.99
CA PRO A 220 -29.38 2.54 26.56
C PRO A 220 -29.99 3.75 27.29
N LEU A 221 -30.47 4.71 26.53
CA LEU A 221 -31.19 5.87 27.08
C LEU A 221 -32.66 5.53 27.26
N GLU A 222 -33.21 6.01 28.36
CA GLU A 222 -34.64 5.88 28.62
C GLU A 222 -35.42 6.67 27.58
N TYR A 223 -36.50 6.07 27.05
CA TYR A 223 -37.36 6.76 26.10
C TYR A 223 -38.08 7.90 26.77
N LYS A 224 -37.91 9.11 26.29
CA LYS A 224 -38.68 10.29 26.71
C LYS A 224 -39.74 10.58 25.66
N PRO A 225 -41.05 10.69 26.05
CA PRO A 225 -42.08 11.13 25.15
C PRO A 225 -41.76 12.50 24.54
N LEU A 226 -42.29 12.79 23.35
CA LEU A 226 -41.99 14.04 22.65
C LEU A 226 -42.39 15.31 23.48
N ALA A 227 -43.42 15.18 24.28
CA ALA A 227 -43.87 16.26 25.17
C ALA A 227 -42.92 16.58 26.34
N ASP A 228 -42.00 15.63 26.66
CA ASP A 228 -41.06 15.69 27.79
C ASP A 228 -39.62 15.91 27.36
N ARG A 229 -39.38 16.23 26.08
CA ARG A 229 -38.04 16.46 25.48
C ARG A 229 -37.65 17.92 25.47
#